data_1c60bf8cf96eefba9810576eb1b6b060
#
_entry.id   1c60bf8cf96eefba9810576eb1b6b060
#
_cell.length_a   1.000
_cell.length_b   1.000
_cell.length_c   1.000
_cell.angle_alpha   90.00
_cell.angle_beta   90.00
_cell.angle_gamma   90.00
#
_symmetry.space_group_name_H-M   'P 1'
#
loop_
_entity.id
_entity.type
_entity.pdbx_description
1 polymer ?
#
loop_
_entity_poly.entity_id
_entity_poly.type
_entity_poly.pdbx_seq_one_letter_code
_entity_poly.pdbx_strand_id
1 'polypeptide(L)'
;MSRYALLLAPSANRVYADQAGRLSRAELAAFRPVLSSEVAEVDATRIGGVEYLTFTADLQPRDIAYLSNMSAAYALFERAGDDLLRPLELTPLARYDSDLITIPKYAGKTNEQFTKLLLNLTLLASASRRQMLDGHVIVGDFLAGRGTTLNQALMYGYDAIGVELDGKDVEAYKLFLQTWLKRKRLKHTAELNPVRRQGRKAARRMEITMAASKEDHKAGAVQKVIMLNADTTQLDGLLRANCVDVLVVDLPYGVAHGSYEDEGGMSRRPLDLLERAVPQWVHLLRPGGAIGLSWNTKVARRELAEDILVANGLALVPYEDLSHRVDQGIERDVVVARKSS
;
A
#
# COMPACT_ATOMS: atom_id res chain seq x y z
N MET A 1 -12.97 -29.79 6.20
CA MET A 1 -12.01 -28.77 5.71
C MET A 1 -11.23 -29.32 4.53
N SER A 2 -11.24 -28.61 3.40
CA SER A 2 -10.39 -28.93 2.25
C SER A 2 -8.96 -28.42 2.46
N ARG A 3 -7.98 -29.04 1.81
CA ARG A 3 -6.59 -28.58 1.79
C ARG A 3 -6.36 -27.71 0.57
N TYR A 4 -5.71 -26.56 0.75
CA TYR A 4 -5.40 -25.61 -0.33
C TYR A 4 -3.91 -25.40 -0.49
N ALA A 5 -3.51 -25.01 -1.69
CA ALA A 5 -2.15 -24.58 -2.03
C ALA A 5 -2.22 -23.29 -2.85
N LEU A 6 -1.75 -22.20 -2.29
CA LEU A 6 -1.62 -20.90 -2.97
C LEU A 6 -0.21 -20.82 -3.54
N LEU A 7 -0.07 -20.87 -4.86
CA LEU A 7 1.20 -20.64 -5.55
C LEU A 7 1.60 -19.18 -5.36
N LEU A 8 2.83 -18.96 -4.90
CA LEU A 8 3.37 -17.63 -4.69
C LEU A 8 4.02 -17.09 -5.96
N ALA A 9 3.67 -15.86 -6.33
CA ALA A 9 4.26 -15.18 -7.47
C ALA A 9 5.76 -14.96 -7.25
N PRO A 10 6.62 -15.37 -8.20
CA PRO A 10 8.04 -15.07 -8.10
C PRO A 10 8.27 -13.56 -8.13
N SER A 11 9.09 -13.06 -7.21
CA SER A 11 9.53 -11.67 -7.24
C SER A 11 10.76 -11.51 -8.12
N ALA A 12 10.84 -10.41 -8.89
CA ALA A 12 12.05 -10.03 -9.59
C ALA A 12 13.22 -9.70 -8.62
N ASN A 13 12.90 -9.31 -7.40
CA ASN A 13 13.88 -9.16 -6.33
C ASN A 13 14.07 -10.50 -5.62
N ARG A 14 15.23 -11.13 -5.83
CA ARG A 14 15.57 -12.44 -5.27
C ARG A 14 15.52 -12.46 -3.74
N VAL A 15 16.01 -11.39 -3.10
CA VAL A 15 16.02 -11.29 -1.64
C VAL A 15 14.60 -11.26 -1.07
N TYR A 16 13.68 -10.59 -1.76
CA TYR A 16 12.26 -10.59 -1.39
C TYR A 16 11.61 -11.96 -1.67
N ALA A 17 11.96 -12.60 -2.79
CA ALA A 17 11.44 -13.93 -3.14
C ALA A 17 11.77 -14.98 -2.07
N ASP A 18 12.99 -14.97 -1.52
CA ASP A 18 13.43 -15.90 -0.48
C ASP A 18 12.62 -15.76 0.84
N GLN A 19 11.87 -14.69 1.01
CA GLN A 19 11.06 -14.40 2.20
C GLN A 19 9.55 -14.42 1.94
N ALA A 20 9.16 -14.66 0.68
CA ALA A 20 7.77 -14.61 0.24
C ALA A 20 6.84 -15.53 1.04
N GLY A 21 7.28 -16.77 1.36
CA GLY A 21 6.49 -17.69 2.14
C GLY A 21 6.18 -17.20 3.56
N ARG A 22 7.17 -16.62 4.26
CA ARG A 22 6.99 -16.06 5.61
C ARG A 22 6.08 -14.82 5.58
N LEU A 23 6.34 -13.89 4.66
CA LEU A 23 5.51 -12.69 4.50
C LEU A 23 4.07 -13.03 4.09
N SER A 24 3.87 -14.02 3.22
CA SER A 24 2.53 -14.47 2.83
C SER A 24 1.78 -15.13 3.99
N ARG A 25 2.48 -15.84 4.90
CA ARG A 25 1.88 -16.38 6.12
C ARG A 25 1.38 -15.26 7.03
N ALA A 26 2.21 -14.24 7.27
CA ALA A 26 1.84 -13.06 8.06
C ALA A 26 0.67 -12.30 7.41
N GLU A 27 0.68 -12.15 6.10
CA GLU A 27 -0.41 -11.51 5.35
C GLU A 27 -1.71 -12.32 5.46
N LEU A 28 -1.67 -13.65 5.30
CA LEU A 28 -2.86 -14.50 5.47
C LEU A 28 -3.46 -14.37 6.88
N ALA A 29 -2.63 -14.24 7.92
CA ALA A 29 -3.12 -13.98 9.27
C ALA A 29 -3.89 -12.65 9.36
N ALA A 30 -3.46 -11.62 8.65
CA ALA A 30 -4.17 -10.34 8.57
C ALA A 30 -5.51 -10.44 7.81
N PHE A 31 -5.64 -11.37 6.85
CA PHE A 31 -6.92 -11.61 6.15
C PHE A 31 -7.96 -12.34 6.99
N ARG A 32 -7.57 -13.13 8.02
CA ARG A 32 -8.51 -13.92 8.83
C ARG A 32 -9.76 -13.16 9.30
N PRO A 33 -9.69 -11.91 9.77
CA PRO A 33 -10.88 -11.17 10.26
C PRO A 33 -11.95 -10.88 9.20
N VAL A 34 -11.64 -11.02 7.91
CA VAL A 34 -12.59 -10.79 6.80
C VAL A 34 -13.03 -12.09 6.14
N LEU A 35 -12.38 -13.21 6.44
CA LEU A 35 -12.78 -14.53 5.95
C LEU A 35 -13.97 -15.05 6.76
N SER A 36 -14.88 -15.75 6.09
CA SER A 36 -16.00 -16.46 6.72
C SER A 36 -15.59 -17.84 7.25
N SER A 37 -14.52 -18.38 6.69
CA SER A 37 -13.96 -19.69 7.00
C SER A 37 -12.78 -19.58 7.96
N GLU A 38 -12.72 -20.50 8.92
CA GLU A 38 -11.50 -20.70 9.70
C GLU A 38 -10.38 -21.22 8.81
N VAL A 39 -9.19 -20.63 8.95
CA VAL A 39 -7.98 -21.05 8.24
C VAL A 39 -7.00 -21.66 9.25
N ALA A 40 -6.63 -22.92 9.05
CA ALA A 40 -5.74 -23.68 9.93
C ALA A 40 -4.56 -24.30 9.15
N GLU A 41 -3.61 -24.90 9.85
CA GLU A 41 -2.48 -25.63 9.30
C GLU A 41 -1.70 -24.84 8.22
N VAL A 42 -1.44 -23.55 8.48
CA VAL A 42 -0.78 -22.67 7.53
C VAL A 42 0.72 -22.94 7.52
N ASP A 43 1.26 -23.31 6.35
CA ASP A 43 2.69 -23.55 6.18
C ASP A 43 3.20 -23.11 4.80
N ALA A 44 4.49 -22.75 4.72
CA ALA A 44 5.20 -22.50 3.47
C ALA A 44 5.86 -23.81 3.01
N THR A 45 5.35 -24.41 1.96
CA THR A 45 5.71 -25.76 1.52
C THR A 45 6.18 -25.74 0.06
N ARG A 46 7.15 -26.61 -0.29
CA ARG A 46 7.55 -26.82 -1.68
C ARG A 46 6.84 -28.03 -2.28
N ILE A 47 6.12 -27.79 -3.40
CA ILE A 47 5.48 -28.82 -4.20
C ILE A 47 6.13 -28.78 -5.60
N GLY A 48 6.68 -29.89 -6.06
CA GLY A 48 7.40 -29.96 -7.34
C GLY A 48 8.58 -28.97 -7.45
N GLY A 49 9.20 -28.60 -6.32
CA GLY A 49 10.32 -27.63 -6.27
C GLY A 49 9.90 -26.16 -6.24
N VAL A 50 8.60 -25.87 -6.31
CA VAL A 50 8.02 -24.51 -6.30
C VAL A 50 7.38 -24.20 -4.95
N GLU A 51 7.46 -22.96 -4.50
CA GLU A 51 6.96 -22.50 -3.20
C GLU A 51 5.47 -22.23 -3.23
N TYR A 52 4.76 -22.77 -2.26
CA TYR A 52 3.34 -22.56 -2.02
C TYR A 52 3.09 -22.20 -0.56
N LEU A 53 2.07 -21.42 -0.30
CA LEU A 53 1.44 -21.31 1.00
C LEU A 53 0.32 -22.36 1.07
N THR A 54 0.44 -23.34 1.95
CA THR A 54 -0.57 -24.38 2.14
C THR A 54 -1.37 -24.12 3.40
N PHE A 55 -2.66 -24.48 3.39
CA PHE A 55 -3.54 -24.32 4.54
C PHE A 55 -4.80 -25.19 4.40
N THR A 56 -5.55 -25.35 5.49
CA THR A 56 -6.86 -25.99 5.50
C THR A 56 -7.95 -24.98 5.78
N ALA A 57 -9.10 -25.10 5.09
CA ALA A 57 -10.27 -24.22 5.24
C ALA A 57 -11.51 -24.86 4.59
N ASP A 58 -12.67 -24.19 4.72
CA ASP A 58 -13.88 -24.44 3.92
C ASP A 58 -14.25 -23.16 3.14
N LEU A 59 -13.36 -22.77 2.21
CA LEU A 59 -13.44 -21.48 1.51
C LEU A 59 -14.76 -21.28 0.76
N GLN A 60 -15.41 -20.15 1.04
CA GLN A 60 -16.54 -19.67 0.27
C GLN A 60 -16.06 -18.78 -0.90
N PRO A 61 -16.88 -18.54 -1.93
CA PRO A 61 -16.49 -17.68 -3.05
C PRO A 61 -15.97 -16.29 -2.63
N ARG A 62 -16.54 -15.69 -1.57
CA ARG A 62 -16.09 -14.41 -1.04
C ARG A 62 -14.73 -14.51 -0.36
N ASP A 63 -14.42 -15.63 0.30
CA ASP A 63 -13.10 -15.88 0.89
C ASP A 63 -12.04 -15.95 -0.22
N ILE A 64 -12.33 -16.65 -1.32
CA ILE A 64 -11.46 -16.72 -2.50
C ILE A 64 -11.23 -15.33 -3.08
N ALA A 65 -12.29 -14.50 -3.17
CA ALA A 65 -12.16 -13.12 -3.65
C ALA A 65 -11.23 -12.28 -2.75
N TYR A 66 -11.29 -12.43 -1.43
CA TYR A 66 -10.31 -11.80 -0.52
C TYR A 66 -8.90 -12.32 -0.76
N LEU A 67 -8.71 -13.63 -0.74
CA LEU A 67 -7.38 -14.27 -0.90
C LEU A 67 -6.76 -13.99 -2.28
N SER A 68 -7.57 -13.74 -3.30
CA SER A 68 -7.11 -13.30 -4.63
C SER A 68 -6.29 -12.00 -4.58
N ASN A 69 -6.43 -11.23 -3.51
CA ASN A 69 -5.74 -9.97 -3.32
C ASN A 69 -4.49 -10.06 -2.44
N MET A 70 -4.11 -11.23 -1.96
CA MET A 70 -2.81 -11.37 -1.29
C MET A 70 -1.68 -10.90 -2.21
N SER A 71 -0.66 -10.29 -1.63
CA SER A 71 0.40 -9.58 -2.37
C SER A 71 1.21 -10.51 -3.29
N ALA A 72 1.40 -11.75 -2.88
CA ALA A 72 2.11 -12.78 -3.64
C ALA A 72 1.17 -13.83 -4.25
N ALA A 73 -0.16 -13.67 -4.25
CA ALA A 73 -1.07 -14.64 -4.86
C ALA A 73 -0.86 -14.71 -6.38
N TYR A 74 -0.59 -15.92 -6.88
CA TYR A 74 -0.44 -16.18 -8.32
C TYR A 74 -1.50 -17.15 -8.83
N ALA A 75 -1.70 -18.28 -8.15
CA ALA A 75 -2.75 -19.25 -8.46
C ALA A 75 -3.16 -20.00 -7.18
N LEU A 76 -4.45 -20.30 -7.04
CA LEU A 76 -4.99 -21.06 -5.92
C LEU A 76 -5.43 -22.43 -6.41
N PHE A 77 -5.10 -23.46 -5.63
CA PHE A 77 -5.49 -24.84 -5.90
C PHE A 77 -6.12 -25.47 -4.67
N GLU A 78 -7.13 -26.31 -4.89
CA GLU A 78 -7.55 -27.30 -3.91
C GLU A 78 -6.72 -28.57 -4.11
N ARG A 79 -6.20 -29.14 -3.03
CA ARG A 79 -5.40 -30.38 -3.07
C ARG A 79 -6.31 -31.59 -3.01
N ALA A 80 -6.30 -32.40 -4.07
CA ALA A 80 -7.01 -33.67 -4.15
C ALA A 80 -6.01 -34.81 -3.93
N GLY A 81 -5.88 -35.29 -2.70
CA GLY A 81 -4.80 -36.21 -2.30
C GLY A 81 -3.46 -35.47 -2.17
N ASP A 82 -2.36 -36.20 -2.37
CA ASP A 82 -1.03 -35.63 -2.17
C ASP A 82 -0.43 -35.03 -3.45
N ASP A 83 -0.83 -35.52 -4.62
CA ASP A 83 -0.19 -35.23 -5.91
C ASP A 83 -1.07 -34.45 -6.89
N LEU A 84 -2.35 -34.22 -6.59
CA LEU A 84 -3.26 -33.53 -7.51
C LEU A 84 -3.63 -32.14 -7.01
N LEU A 85 -3.51 -31.15 -7.90
CA LEU A 85 -3.89 -29.77 -7.68
C LEU A 85 -5.05 -29.41 -8.62
N ARG A 86 -6.24 -29.15 -8.07
CA ARG A 86 -7.40 -28.64 -8.82
C ARG A 86 -7.39 -27.13 -8.78
N PRO A 87 -7.24 -26.44 -9.95
CA PRO A 87 -7.19 -24.99 -9.97
C PRO A 87 -8.53 -24.38 -9.56
N LEU A 88 -8.45 -23.28 -8.81
CA LEU A 88 -9.57 -22.41 -8.47
C LEU A 88 -9.35 -21.04 -9.10
N GLU A 89 -10.41 -20.43 -9.60
CA GLU A 89 -10.33 -19.13 -10.22
C GLU A 89 -10.08 -18.04 -9.17
N LEU A 90 -9.03 -17.23 -9.39
CA LEU A 90 -8.77 -16.03 -8.62
C LEU A 90 -9.44 -14.82 -9.29
N THR A 91 -10.04 -13.96 -8.48
CA THR A 91 -10.70 -12.71 -8.92
C THR A 91 -10.05 -11.49 -8.26
N PRO A 92 -8.80 -11.14 -8.62
CA PRO A 92 -8.10 -10.02 -8.01
C PRO A 92 -8.75 -8.67 -8.37
N LEU A 93 -8.64 -7.71 -7.45
CA LEU A 93 -8.97 -6.32 -7.73
C LEU A 93 -7.92 -5.73 -8.68
N ALA A 94 -8.14 -5.87 -9.96
CA ALA A 94 -7.29 -5.39 -11.03
C ALA A 94 -8.10 -4.47 -11.97
N ARG A 95 -8.40 -3.25 -11.47
CA ARG A 95 -9.23 -2.28 -12.20
C ARG A 95 -8.59 -1.85 -13.51
N TYR A 96 -7.26 -1.90 -13.59
CA TYR A 96 -6.45 -1.50 -14.74
C TYR A 96 -5.42 -2.56 -15.09
N ASP A 97 -4.81 -2.41 -16.27
CA ASP A 97 -3.70 -3.27 -16.68
C ASP A 97 -2.51 -3.12 -15.73
N SER A 98 -1.79 -4.20 -15.50
CA SER A 98 -0.66 -4.28 -14.56
C SER A 98 0.49 -3.32 -14.90
N ASP A 99 0.55 -2.81 -16.14
CA ASP A 99 1.56 -1.87 -16.58
C ASP A 99 1.44 -0.49 -15.90
N LEU A 100 0.29 -0.16 -15.26
CA LEU A 100 0.17 1.00 -14.38
C LEU A 100 1.17 0.98 -13.22
N ILE A 101 1.48 -0.20 -12.70
CA ILE A 101 2.40 -0.37 -11.57
C ILE A 101 3.79 -0.83 -12.02
N THR A 102 3.93 -1.52 -13.16
CA THR A 102 5.20 -2.13 -13.60
C THR A 102 6.04 -1.25 -14.51
N ILE A 103 5.43 -0.32 -15.29
CA ILE A 103 6.17 0.61 -16.17
C ILE A 103 7.03 1.62 -15.38
N PRO A 104 6.56 2.27 -14.31
CA PRO A 104 7.41 3.23 -13.59
C PRO A 104 8.67 2.55 -13.06
N LYS A 105 9.82 2.99 -13.53
CA LYS A 105 11.15 2.53 -13.07
C LYS A 105 11.98 3.76 -12.72
N TYR A 106 12.38 3.87 -11.46
CA TYR A 106 13.23 4.93 -10.95
C TYR A 106 14.03 4.43 -9.74
N ALA A 107 15.13 5.09 -9.46
CA ALA A 107 15.96 4.74 -8.31
C ALA A 107 15.15 4.90 -7.01
N GLY A 108 15.24 3.92 -6.12
CA GLY A 108 14.50 3.93 -4.85
C GLY A 108 13.03 3.52 -4.94
N LYS A 109 12.54 3.07 -6.11
CA LYS A 109 11.17 2.54 -6.21
C LYS A 109 11.00 1.32 -5.32
N THR A 110 9.98 1.37 -4.48
CA THR A 110 9.57 0.24 -3.64
C THR A 110 9.02 -0.90 -4.50
N ASN A 111 9.33 -2.14 -4.12
CA ASN A 111 8.82 -3.34 -4.76
C ASN A 111 7.28 -3.36 -4.75
N GLU A 112 6.65 -3.66 -5.87
CA GLU A 112 5.20 -3.61 -6.05
C GLU A 112 4.46 -4.63 -5.18
N GLN A 113 5.01 -5.83 -5.02
CA GLN A 113 4.43 -6.86 -4.14
C GLN A 113 4.47 -6.38 -2.68
N PHE A 114 5.58 -5.73 -2.26
CA PHE A 114 5.67 -5.17 -0.93
C PHE A 114 4.70 -3.99 -0.73
N THR A 115 4.55 -3.10 -1.72
CA THR A 115 3.56 -2.01 -1.65
C THR A 115 2.14 -2.57 -1.48
N LYS A 116 1.82 -3.64 -2.23
CA LYS A 116 0.53 -4.34 -2.10
C LYS A 116 0.37 -4.98 -0.72
N LEU A 117 1.41 -5.61 -0.19
CA LEU A 117 1.42 -6.18 1.17
C LEU A 117 1.13 -5.09 2.22
N LEU A 118 1.87 -3.99 2.21
CA LEU A 118 1.71 -2.90 3.16
C LEU A 118 0.30 -2.28 3.10
N LEU A 119 -0.23 -2.06 1.90
CA LEU A 119 -1.61 -1.60 1.71
C LEU A 119 -2.62 -2.60 2.28
N ASN A 120 -2.47 -3.89 2.02
CA ASN A 120 -3.36 -4.93 2.53
C ASN A 120 -3.36 -4.98 4.06
N LEU A 121 -2.18 -5.03 4.69
CA LEU A 121 -2.05 -5.05 6.14
C LEU A 121 -2.72 -3.84 6.79
N THR A 122 -2.52 -2.66 6.20
CA THR A 122 -3.09 -1.41 6.70
C THR A 122 -4.61 -1.40 6.57
N LEU A 123 -5.14 -1.79 5.40
CA LEU A 123 -6.58 -1.82 5.16
C LEU A 123 -7.29 -2.85 6.05
N LEU A 124 -6.71 -4.05 6.19
CA LEU A 124 -7.28 -5.12 7.00
C LEU A 124 -7.28 -4.80 8.51
N ALA A 125 -6.38 -3.93 8.96
CA ALA A 125 -6.38 -3.39 10.32
C ALA A 125 -7.47 -2.35 10.56
N SER A 126 -7.96 -1.68 9.52
CA SER A 126 -8.93 -0.58 9.64
C SER A 126 -10.38 -1.05 9.83
N ALA A 127 -11.26 -0.13 10.20
CA ALA A 127 -12.70 -0.34 10.18
C ALA A 127 -13.25 -0.60 8.77
N SER A 128 -12.56 -0.08 7.74
CA SER A 128 -12.93 -0.23 6.33
C SER A 128 -12.52 -1.58 5.71
N ARG A 129 -11.95 -2.52 6.49
CA ARG A 129 -11.47 -3.82 5.98
C ARG A 129 -12.49 -4.61 5.16
N ARG A 130 -13.77 -4.56 5.51
CA ARG A 130 -14.83 -5.27 4.77
C ARG A 130 -15.23 -4.59 3.46
N GLN A 131 -14.83 -3.33 3.27
CA GLN A 131 -15.02 -2.57 2.03
C GLN A 131 -13.94 -2.87 0.99
N MET A 132 -12.95 -3.70 1.32
CA MET A 132 -11.85 -4.05 0.41
C MET A 132 -12.34 -4.48 -0.98
N LEU A 133 -13.40 -5.28 -1.06
CA LEU A 133 -13.94 -5.79 -2.33
C LEU A 133 -14.95 -4.84 -2.99
N ASP A 134 -15.45 -3.84 -2.27
CA ASP A 134 -16.55 -2.97 -2.71
C ASP A 134 -16.08 -1.62 -3.30
N GLY A 135 -14.78 -1.31 -3.22
CA GLY A 135 -14.16 -0.17 -3.93
C GLY A 135 -14.37 1.23 -3.32
N HIS A 136 -14.88 1.33 -2.09
CA HIS A 136 -15.17 2.63 -1.43
C HIS A 136 -14.14 2.99 -0.35
N VAL A 137 -12.85 2.99 -0.73
CA VAL A 137 -11.74 3.30 0.19
C VAL A 137 -10.94 4.49 -0.34
N ILE A 138 -10.51 5.38 0.55
CA ILE A 138 -9.56 6.46 0.22
C ILE A 138 -8.22 6.13 0.89
N VAL A 139 -7.22 5.88 0.07
CA VAL A 139 -5.86 5.57 0.51
C VAL A 139 -5.02 6.85 0.53
N GLY A 140 -4.39 7.15 1.67
CA GLY A 140 -3.39 8.19 1.79
C GLY A 140 -1.97 7.63 1.65
N ASP A 141 -1.08 8.39 1.01
CA ASP A 141 0.37 8.24 1.07
C ASP A 141 0.99 9.63 1.18
N PHE A 142 1.45 9.97 2.39
CA PHE A 142 1.92 11.34 2.66
C PHE A 142 3.44 11.50 2.56
N LEU A 143 4.12 10.51 1.94
CA LEU A 143 5.48 10.56 1.43
C LEU A 143 5.51 9.88 0.05
N ALA A 144 4.62 10.34 -0.84
CA ALA A 144 4.19 9.59 -2.01
C ALA A 144 5.27 9.39 -3.10
N GLY A 145 6.35 10.16 -3.07
CA GLY A 145 7.38 10.09 -4.11
C GLY A 145 6.75 10.20 -5.49
N ARG A 146 6.95 9.18 -6.31
CA ARG A 146 6.37 9.05 -7.65
C ARG A 146 5.11 8.17 -7.70
N GLY A 147 4.41 8.01 -6.57
CA GLY A 147 3.04 7.48 -6.50
C GLY A 147 2.91 5.96 -6.61
N THR A 148 3.87 5.16 -6.14
CA THR A 148 3.75 3.69 -6.18
C THR A 148 2.52 3.21 -5.40
N THR A 149 2.33 3.70 -4.18
CA THR A 149 1.15 3.40 -3.34
C THR A 149 -0.14 3.91 -3.98
N LEU A 150 -0.11 5.11 -4.58
CA LEU A 150 -1.29 5.69 -5.24
C LEU A 150 -1.72 4.84 -6.43
N ASN A 151 -0.77 4.35 -7.24
CA ASN A 151 -1.07 3.44 -8.35
C ASN A 151 -1.62 2.11 -7.85
N GLN A 152 -1.13 1.56 -6.73
CA GLN A 152 -1.67 0.34 -6.15
C GLN A 152 -3.11 0.53 -5.65
N ALA A 153 -3.42 1.69 -5.06
CA ALA A 153 -4.78 2.06 -4.68
C ALA A 153 -5.71 2.13 -5.90
N LEU A 154 -5.25 2.78 -6.98
CA LEU A 154 -6.01 2.84 -8.25
C LEU A 154 -6.26 1.45 -8.85
N MET A 155 -5.29 0.54 -8.79
CA MET A 155 -5.48 -0.86 -9.21
C MET A 155 -6.61 -1.55 -8.46
N TYR A 156 -6.79 -1.24 -7.18
CA TYR A 156 -7.87 -1.79 -6.36
C TYR A 156 -9.25 -1.13 -6.60
N GLY A 157 -9.30 -0.06 -7.37
CA GLY A 157 -10.53 0.70 -7.58
C GLY A 157 -10.74 1.81 -6.55
N TYR A 158 -9.74 2.13 -5.73
CA TYR A 158 -9.82 3.11 -4.65
C TYR A 158 -9.43 4.51 -5.11
N ASP A 159 -9.91 5.51 -4.39
CA ASP A 159 -9.39 6.87 -4.49
C ASP A 159 -8.05 6.98 -3.73
N ALA A 160 -7.22 7.93 -4.13
CA ALA A 160 -5.92 8.12 -3.50
C ALA A 160 -5.58 9.60 -3.25
N ILE A 161 -4.93 9.87 -2.11
CA ILE A 161 -4.42 11.19 -1.74
C ILE A 161 -2.94 11.06 -1.40
N GLY A 162 -2.08 11.70 -2.19
CA GLY A 162 -0.64 11.77 -1.98
C GLY A 162 -0.18 13.14 -1.47
N VAL A 163 0.91 13.15 -0.71
CA VAL A 163 1.68 14.36 -0.40
C VAL A 163 3.14 14.09 -0.74
N GLU A 164 3.76 15.01 -1.45
CA GLU A 164 5.16 14.95 -1.84
C GLU A 164 5.79 16.34 -1.79
N LEU A 165 6.95 16.41 -1.15
CA LEU A 165 7.69 17.67 -0.99
C LEU A 165 8.39 18.08 -2.29
N ASP A 166 9.00 17.11 -3.01
CA ASP A 166 9.69 17.40 -4.28
C ASP A 166 8.68 17.63 -5.41
N GLY A 167 8.60 18.89 -5.86
CA GLY A 167 7.74 19.26 -6.99
C GLY A 167 8.08 18.56 -8.30
N LYS A 168 9.33 18.08 -8.47
CA LYS A 168 9.73 17.30 -9.67
C LYS A 168 9.08 15.93 -9.68
N ASP A 169 8.98 15.29 -8.51
CA ASP A 169 8.34 13.98 -8.40
C ASP A 169 6.81 14.08 -8.61
N VAL A 170 6.18 15.15 -8.11
CA VAL A 170 4.76 15.44 -8.39
C VAL A 170 4.51 15.64 -9.90
N GLU A 171 5.37 16.39 -10.57
CA GLU A 171 5.25 16.61 -12.02
C GLU A 171 5.54 15.35 -12.82
N ALA A 172 6.54 14.57 -12.42
CA ALA A 172 6.86 13.28 -13.04
C ALA A 172 5.69 12.28 -12.91
N TYR A 173 5.08 12.19 -11.73
CA TYR A 173 3.91 11.36 -11.51
C TYR A 173 2.71 11.80 -12.36
N LYS A 174 2.42 13.10 -12.38
CA LYS A 174 1.35 13.66 -13.24
C LYS A 174 1.56 13.31 -14.70
N LEU A 175 2.77 13.55 -15.21
CA LEU A 175 3.11 13.27 -16.61
C LEU A 175 2.98 11.79 -16.94
N PHE A 176 3.49 10.92 -16.06
CA PHE A 176 3.36 9.47 -16.20
C PHE A 176 1.90 9.06 -16.29
N LEU A 177 1.08 9.42 -15.31
CA LEU A 177 -0.31 8.97 -15.23
C LEU A 177 -1.15 9.50 -16.39
N GLN A 178 -1.00 10.78 -16.76
CA GLN A 178 -1.68 11.35 -17.93
C GLN A 178 -1.29 10.65 -19.24
N THR A 179 0.01 10.38 -19.41
CA THR A 179 0.52 9.69 -20.62
C THR A 179 -0.02 8.27 -20.69
N TRP A 180 -0.03 7.56 -19.56
CA TRP A 180 -0.57 6.22 -19.46
C TRP A 180 -2.06 6.20 -19.79
N LEU A 181 -2.87 7.07 -19.19
CA LEU A 181 -4.32 7.19 -19.45
C LEU A 181 -4.62 7.49 -20.92
N LYS A 182 -3.84 8.39 -21.54
CA LYS A 182 -3.96 8.68 -22.98
C LYS A 182 -3.65 7.45 -23.84
N ARG A 183 -2.58 6.72 -23.54
CA ARG A 183 -2.21 5.48 -24.27
C ARG A 183 -3.28 4.40 -24.15
N LYS A 184 -3.89 4.26 -22.98
CA LYS A 184 -4.99 3.32 -22.72
C LYS A 184 -6.34 3.83 -23.26
N ARG A 185 -6.40 5.05 -23.79
CA ARG A 185 -7.63 5.71 -24.28
C ARG A 185 -8.72 5.80 -23.21
N LEU A 186 -8.34 5.91 -21.94
CA LEU A 186 -9.25 6.06 -20.81
C LEU A 186 -9.69 7.52 -20.67
N LYS A 187 -10.97 7.72 -20.35
CA LYS A 187 -11.52 9.05 -20.09
C LYS A 187 -11.00 9.59 -18.78
N HIS A 188 -10.44 10.81 -18.79
CA HIS A 188 -9.87 11.44 -17.63
C HIS A 188 -9.87 12.97 -17.76
N THR A 189 -9.79 13.64 -16.61
CA THR A 189 -9.41 15.05 -16.47
C THR A 189 -8.12 15.13 -15.66
N ALA A 190 -7.32 16.16 -15.87
CA ALA A 190 -6.10 16.34 -15.09
C ALA A 190 -5.80 17.82 -14.93
N GLU A 191 -5.72 18.26 -13.70
CA GLU A 191 -5.50 19.65 -13.31
C GLU A 191 -4.28 19.76 -12.39
N LEU A 192 -3.66 20.92 -12.36
CA LEU A 192 -2.62 21.29 -11.41
C LEU A 192 -2.82 22.74 -10.98
N ASN A 193 -3.44 22.91 -9.83
CA ASN A 193 -3.88 24.20 -9.35
C ASN A 193 -3.10 24.66 -8.11
N PRO A 194 -2.83 25.96 -7.94
CA PRO A 194 -2.26 26.48 -6.71
C PRO A 194 -3.29 26.39 -5.57
N VAL A 195 -2.86 25.91 -4.42
CA VAL A 195 -3.62 26.00 -3.17
C VAL A 195 -3.17 27.27 -2.45
N ARG A 196 -4.13 28.12 -2.06
CA ARG A 196 -3.86 29.36 -1.33
C ARG A 196 -4.31 29.24 0.12
N ARG A 197 -3.49 29.71 1.03
CA ARG A 197 -3.80 29.87 2.46
C ARG A 197 -3.55 31.30 2.85
N GLN A 198 -4.55 31.97 3.43
CA GLN A 198 -4.48 33.39 3.80
C GLN A 198 -3.98 34.27 2.64
N GLY A 199 -4.46 34.01 1.41
CA GLY A 199 -4.10 34.77 0.21
C GLY A 199 -2.74 34.43 -0.40
N ARG A 200 -1.87 33.69 0.28
CA ARG A 200 -0.54 33.27 -0.22
C ARG A 200 -0.59 31.87 -0.80
N LYS A 201 0.26 31.60 -1.79
CA LYS A 201 0.45 30.23 -2.33
C LYS A 201 1.08 29.35 -1.25
N ALA A 202 0.35 28.32 -0.81
CA ALA A 202 0.80 27.40 0.23
C ALA A 202 1.25 26.05 -0.36
N ALA A 203 0.63 25.58 -1.46
CA ALA A 203 0.93 24.31 -2.10
C ALA A 203 0.53 24.35 -3.58
N ARG A 204 0.83 23.28 -4.32
CA ARG A 204 0.19 22.94 -5.60
C ARG A 204 -0.60 21.65 -5.42
N ARG A 205 -1.77 21.57 -6.00
CA ARG A 205 -2.64 20.39 -5.97
C ARG A 205 -2.83 19.88 -7.39
N MET A 206 -2.30 18.70 -7.64
CA MET A 206 -2.65 17.87 -8.79
C MET A 206 -3.93 17.14 -8.46
N GLU A 207 -4.86 17.12 -9.40
CA GLU A 207 -6.08 16.31 -9.32
C GLU A 207 -6.31 15.63 -10.68
N ILE A 208 -6.42 14.31 -10.68
CA ILE A 208 -6.78 13.52 -11.85
C ILE A 208 -8.02 12.71 -11.50
N THR A 209 -9.07 12.85 -12.32
CA THR A 209 -10.26 12.00 -12.26
C THR A 209 -10.26 11.11 -13.49
N MET A 210 -10.49 9.81 -13.31
CA MET A 210 -10.41 8.81 -14.37
C MET A 210 -11.47 7.74 -14.25
N ALA A 211 -11.81 7.11 -15.38
CA ALA A 211 -12.72 5.96 -15.44
C ALA A 211 -12.03 4.78 -16.12
N ALA A 212 -12.29 3.56 -15.64
CA ALA A 212 -11.67 2.36 -16.18
C ALA A 212 -12.26 1.95 -17.55
N SER A 213 -13.46 2.43 -17.87
CA SER A 213 -14.14 2.19 -19.16
C SER A 213 -14.96 3.42 -19.58
N LYS A 214 -15.48 3.38 -20.82
CA LYS A 214 -16.43 4.40 -21.29
C LYS A 214 -17.78 4.27 -20.57
N GLU A 215 -18.16 3.07 -20.24
CA GLU A 215 -19.38 2.70 -19.51
C GLU A 215 -19.31 3.25 -18.08
N ASP A 216 -18.21 3.02 -17.38
CA ASP A 216 -17.95 3.60 -16.06
C ASP A 216 -18.00 5.13 -16.08
N HIS A 217 -17.39 5.75 -17.08
CA HIS A 217 -17.43 7.21 -17.22
C HIS A 217 -18.87 7.72 -17.38
N LYS A 218 -19.70 7.06 -18.20
CA LYS A 218 -21.11 7.41 -18.40
C LYS A 218 -21.93 7.21 -17.12
N ALA A 219 -21.61 6.18 -16.36
CA ALA A 219 -22.27 5.86 -15.08
C ALA A 219 -21.79 6.75 -13.91
N GLY A 220 -20.77 7.61 -14.13
CA GLY A 220 -20.16 8.41 -13.05
C GLY A 220 -19.28 7.59 -12.10
N ALA A 221 -18.98 6.32 -12.44
CA ALA A 221 -18.10 5.45 -11.69
C ALA A 221 -16.64 5.82 -11.96
N VAL A 222 -16.19 6.89 -11.35
CA VAL A 222 -14.85 7.47 -11.54
C VAL A 222 -14.00 7.29 -10.28
N GLN A 223 -12.69 7.19 -10.47
CA GLN A 223 -11.71 7.25 -9.41
C GLN A 223 -10.99 8.60 -9.45
N LYS A 224 -10.56 9.03 -8.28
CA LYS A 224 -9.84 10.28 -8.10
C LYS A 224 -8.49 10.05 -7.45
N VAL A 225 -7.46 10.65 -8.03
CA VAL A 225 -6.16 10.78 -7.38
C VAL A 225 -5.82 12.26 -7.20
N ILE A 226 -5.46 12.61 -5.97
CA ILE A 226 -5.00 13.94 -5.58
C ILE A 226 -3.56 13.81 -5.13
N MET A 227 -2.70 14.72 -5.53
CA MET A 227 -1.34 14.81 -5.01
C MET A 227 -1.01 16.27 -4.68
N LEU A 228 -0.64 16.52 -3.44
CA LEU A 228 -0.21 17.83 -2.96
C LEU A 228 1.31 17.92 -3.01
N ASN A 229 1.82 18.98 -3.62
CA ASN A 229 3.22 19.37 -3.46
C ASN A 229 3.33 20.23 -2.19
N ALA A 230 3.63 19.59 -1.08
CA ALA A 230 3.66 20.21 0.25
C ALA A 230 4.56 19.44 1.21
N ASP A 231 4.92 20.08 2.33
CA ASP A 231 5.58 19.42 3.46
C ASP A 231 4.55 18.62 4.26
N THR A 232 4.78 17.32 4.42
CA THR A 232 3.88 16.39 5.16
C THR A 232 3.71 16.77 6.63
N THR A 233 4.62 17.56 7.19
CA THR A 233 4.54 18.06 8.57
C THR A 233 3.69 19.34 8.68
N GLN A 234 3.18 19.90 7.57
CA GLN A 234 2.47 21.17 7.50
C GLN A 234 1.18 21.07 6.67
N LEU A 235 0.36 20.05 6.93
CA LEU A 235 -0.85 19.77 6.15
C LEU A 235 -2.11 20.49 6.65
N ASP A 236 -2.02 21.18 7.78
CA ASP A 236 -3.16 21.93 8.33
C ASP A 236 -3.74 22.92 7.32
N GLY A 237 -5.05 22.86 7.10
CA GLY A 237 -5.77 23.68 6.11
C GLY A 237 -5.50 23.36 4.64
N LEU A 238 -4.65 22.36 4.30
CA LEU A 238 -4.43 21.89 2.94
C LEU A 238 -5.33 20.69 2.60
N LEU A 239 -5.63 19.87 3.56
CA LEU A 239 -6.55 18.73 3.47
C LEU A 239 -7.65 18.85 4.55
N ARG A 240 -8.79 18.22 4.27
CA ARG A 240 -9.89 18.14 5.26
C ARG A 240 -9.54 17.09 6.32
N ALA A 241 -9.93 17.37 7.57
CA ALA A 241 -9.91 16.34 8.61
C ALA A 241 -10.66 15.07 8.17
N ASN A 242 -10.21 13.92 8.61
CA ASN A 242 -10.85 12.63 8.34
C ASN A 242 -11.05 12.35 6.84
N CYS A 243 -10.07 12.68 6.00
CA CYS A 243 -10.19 12.54 4.54
C CYS A 243 -9.69 11.20 4.00
N VAL A 244 -8.96 10.39 4.77
CA VAL A 244 -8.46 9.08 4.34
C VAL A 244 -8.94 7.96 5.28
N ASP A 245 -9.22 6.79 4.72
CA ASP A 245 -9.59 5.57 5.46
C ASP A 245 -8.35 4.86 5.99
N VAL A 246 -7.29 4.85 5.20
CA VAL A 246 -6.00 4.27 5.55
C VAL A 246 -4.87 5.17 5.06
N LEU A 247 -3.78 5.18 5.81
CA LEU A 247 -2.54 5.86 5.45
C LEU A 247 -1.41 4.84 5.34
N VAL A 248 -0.81 4.73 4.16
CA VAL A 248 0.26 3.78 3.84
C VAL A 248 1.51 4.57 3.52
N VAL A 249 2.55 4.42 4.31
CA VAL A 249 3.76 5.23 4.22
C VAL A 249 5.01 4.37 4.23
N ASP A 250 5.84 4.50 3.22
CA ASP A 250 7.19 3.94 3.17
C ASP A 250 8.20 5.05 3.50
N LEU A 251 8.76 5.02 4.71
CA LEU A 251 9.66 6.07 5.19
C LEU A 251 10.99 6.04 4.45
N PRO A 252 11.66 7.19 4.26
CA PRO A 252 12.98 7.26 3.66
C PRO A 252 13.99 6.38 4.41
N TYR A 253 14.75 5.56 3.70
CA TYR A 253 15.67 4.58 4.31
C TYR A 253 16.95 5.17 4.87
N GLY A 254 17.17 6.49 4.78
CA GLY A 254 18.35 7.17 5.32
C GLY A 254 19.68 6.78 4.66
N VAL A 255 19.67 5.96 3.59
CA VAL A 255 20.85 5.63 2.79
C VAL A 255 21.10 6.76 1.80
N ALA A 256 22.14 7.53 2.00
CA ALA A 256 22.60 8.51 1.05
C ALA A 256 23.02 7.79 -0.26
N HIS A 257 22.16 7.77 -1.27
CA HIS A 257 22.62 7.57 -2.63
C HIS A 257 23.31 8.88 -3.05
N GLY A 258 24.65 8.84 -3.03
CA GLY A 258 25.57 9.91 -3.25
C GLY A 258 25.03 11.08 -4.07
N SER A 259 24.77 12.20 -3.39
CA SER A 259 24.89 13.54 -3.94
C SER A 259 24.60 14.60 -2.87
N TYR A 260 25.59 15.41 -2.61
CA TYR A 260 25.62 16.77 -2.08
C TYR A 260 24.91 17.06 -0.74
N GLU A 261 25.77 17.39 0.22
CA GLU A 261 25.41 18.19 1.40
C GLU A 261 24.94 19.58 0.93
N ASP A 262 23.64 19.81 0.96
CA ASP A 262 23.11 21.16 0.98
C ASP A 262 22.75 21.54 2.41
N GLU A 263 23.29 22.66 2.87
CA GLU A 263 23.14 23.25 4.21
C GLU A 263 21.70 23.77 4.49
N GLY A 264 20.69 23.04 4.12
CA GLY A 264 19.28 23.34 4.40
C GLY A 264 18.66 22.18 5.19
N GLY A 265 18.95 22.11 6.49
CA GLY A 265 18.61 21.07 7.42
C GLY A 265 17.19 20.49 7.37
N MET A 266 16.92 19.59 6.46
CA MET A 266 15.80 18.67 6.58
C MET A 266 16.30 17.44 7.35
N SER A 267 15.68 17.17 8.51
CA SER A 267 16.05 16.07 9.37
C SER A 267 16.16 14.77 8.57
N ARG A 268 17.39 14.25 8.42
CA ARG A 268 17.69 12.97 7.73
C ARG A 268 17.32 11.76 8.60
N ARG A 269 16.74 11.98 9.77
CA ARG A 269 16.32 10.93 10.70
C ARG A 269 14.85 10.63 10.47
N PRO A 270 14.49 9.41 10.04
CA PRO A 270 13.09 9.03 9.80
C PRO A 270 12.19 9.26 11.02
N LEU A 271 12.72 9.12 12.23
CA LEU A 271 11.97 9.33 13.46
C LEU A 271 11.61 10.81 13.70
N ASP A 272 12.55 11.75 13.46
CA ASP A 272 12.26 13.18 13.62
C ASP A 272 11.16 13.65 12.64
N LEU A 273 11.16 13.07 11.42
CA LEU A 273 10.08 13.29 10.48
C LEU A 273 8.76 12.71 11.00
N LEU A 274 8.80 11.50 11.53
CA LEU A 274 7.63 10.80 12.04
C LEU A 274 7.00 11.53 13.22
N GLU A 275 7.79 11.96 14.20
CA GLU A 275 7.34 12.74 15.37
C GLU A 275 6.59 14.02 14.96
N ARG A 276 7.06 14.70 13.91
CA ARG A 276 6.44 15.94 13.42
C ARG A 276 5.23 15.70 12.55
N ALA A 277 5.20 14.59 11.81
CA ALA A 277 4.17 14.31 10.80
C ALA A 277 2.96 13.56 11.38
N VAL A 278 3.16 12.62 12.31
CA VAL A 278 2.08 11.76 12.85
C VAL A 278 0.93 12.57 13.45
N PRO A 279 1.12 13.66 14.20
CA PRO A 279 0.00 14.47 14.69
C PRO A 279 -0.90 14.97 13.57
N GLN A 280 -0.31 15.40 12.44
CA GLN A 280 -1.05 15.83 11.24
C GLN A 280 -1.78 14.65 10.60
N TRP A 281 -1.11 13.51 10.47
CA TRP A 281 -1.64 12.31 9.85
C TRP A 281 -2.85 11.77 10.60
N VAL A 282 -2.77 11.71 11.93
CA VAL A 282 -3.90 11.28 12.78
C VAL A 282 -5.12 12.18 12.63
N HIS A 283 -4.92 13.50 12.47
CA HIS A 283 -6.01 14.43 12.20
C HIS A 283 -6.71 14.15 10.85
N LEU A 284 -5.96 13.75 9.84
CA LEU A 284 -6.48 13.47 8.49
C LEU A 284 -7.06 12.06 8.35
N LEU A 285 -6.71 11.15 9.25
CA LEU A 285 -7.20 9.78 9.30
C LEU A 285 -8.60 9.74 9.91
N ARG A 286 -9.54 9.03 9.26
CA ARG A 286 -10.90 8.81 9.78
C ARG A 286 -10.88 8.04 11.11
N PRO A 287 -11.91 8.21 11.96
CA PRO A 287 -12.12 7.31 13.09
C PRO A 287 -12.17 5.85 12.62
N GLY A 288 -11.50 4.95 13.32
CA GLY A 288 -11.33 3.55 12.91
C GLY A 288 -10.37 3.32 11.75
N GLY A 289 -9.80 4.36 11.17
CA GLY A 289 -8.77 4.26 10.12
C GLY A 289 -7.46 3.70 10.66
N ALA A 290 -6.57 3.25 9.77
CA ALA A 290 -5.29 2.68 10.14
C ALA A 290 -4.11 3.35 9.41
N ILE A 291 -2.95 3.38 10.07
CA ILE A 291 -1.67 3.79 9.51
C ILE A 291 -0.78 2.56 9.42
N GLY A 292 -0.23 2.28 8.24
CA GLY A 292 0.83 1.30 8.03
C GLY A 292 2.12 2.01 7.63
N LEU A 293 3.17 1.75 8.40
CA LEU A 293 4.49 2.31 8.17
C LEU A 293 5.47 1.21 7.80
N SER A 294 6.39 1.50 6.88
CA SER A 294 7.58 0.70 6.68
C SER A 294 8.83 1.59 6.75
N TRP A 295 9.93 1.02 7.21
CA TRP A 295 11.21 1.72 7.34
C TRP A 295 12.40 0.75 7.42
N ASN A 296 13.61 1.31 7.38
CA ASN A 296 14.85 0.55 7.59
C ASN A 296 15.16 0.43 9.09
N THR A 297 15.11 -0.77 9.66
CA THR A 297 15.37 -1.03 11.09
C THR A 297 16.81 -0.71 11.52
N LYS A 298 17.75 -0.70 10.56
CA LYS A 298 19.13 -0.29 10.83
C LYS A 298 19.27 1.21 11.14
N VAL A 299 18.29 2.02 10.75
CA VAL A 299 18.25 3.47 10.98
C VAL A 299 17.45 3.81 12.21
N ALA A 300 16.37 3.08 12.49
CA ALA A 300 15.49 3.32 13.64
C ALA A 300 14.93 2.01 14.18
N ARG A 301 14.98 1.81 15.50
CA ARG A 301 14.42 0.64 16.16
C ARG A 301 12.89 0.68 16.13
N ARG A 302 12.27 -0.49 16.09
CA ARG A 302 10.81 -0.67 16.01
C ARG A 302 10.08 0.05 17.15
N GLU A 303 10.57 -0.13 18.37
CA GLU A 303 9.93 0.40 19.57
C GLU A 303 9.77 1.93 19.50
N LEU A 304 10.73 2.64 18.92
CA LEU A 304 10.67 4.10 18.78
C LEU A 304 9.55 4.55 17.81
N ALA A 305 9.34 3.81 16.73
CA ALA A 305 8.24 4.10 15.80
C ALA A 305 6.88 3.78 16.47
N GLU A 306 6.79 2.67 17.20
CA GLU A 306 5.61 2.27 17.96
C GLU A 306 5.27 3.31 19.05
N ASP A 307 6.25 3.78 19.81
CA ASP A 307 6.08 4.81 20.85
C ASP A 307 5.49 6.11 20.27
N ILE A 308 5.97 6.54 19.09
CA ILE A 308 5.43 7.75 18.43
C ILE A 308 3.96 7.54 18.06
N LEU A 309 3.60 6.39 17.50
CA LEU A 309 2.21 6.10 17.12
C LEU A 309 1.30 6.05 18.36
N VAL A 310 1.71 5.38 19.42
CA VAL A 310 0.97 5.25 20.69
C VAL A 310 0.82 6.61 21.37
N ALA A 311 1.88 7.42 21.43
CA ALA A 311 1.83 8.77 21.98
C ALA A 311 0.83 9.69 21.28
N ASN A 312 0.49 9.39 20.01
CA ASN A 312 -0.52 10.10 19.22
C ASN A 312 -1.90 9.43 19.24
N GLY A 313 -2.16 8.53 20.20
CA GLY A 313 -3.48 7.92 20.42
C GLY A 313 -3.85 6.81 19.47
N LEU A 314 -2.88 6.19 18.80
CA LEU A 314 -3.10 5.04 17.94
C LEU A 314 -2.86 3.74 18.71
N ALA A 315 -3.69 2.73 18.46
CA ALA A 315 -3.53 1.39 19.01
C ALA A 315 -2.75 0.50 18.03
N LEU A 316 -1.65 -0.09 18.48
CA LEU A 316 -0.85 -1.01 17.66
C LEU A 316 -1.66 -2.26 17.29
N VAL A 317 -1.46 -2.73 16.06
CA VAL A 317 -2.02 -4.01 15.59
C VAL A 317 -0.90 -5.05 15.64
N PRO A 318 -1.09 -6.18 16.36
CA PRO A 318 -0.03 -7.14 16.63
C PRO A 318 0.24 -8.04 15.42
N TYR A 319 0.79 -7.46 14.35
CA TYR A 319 1.31 -8.23 13.22
C TYR A 319 2.76 -8.64 13.50
N GLU A 320 3.06 -9.90 13.24
CA GLU A 320 4.36 -10.52 13.47
C GLU A 320 5.00 -10.95 12.13
N ASP A 321 6.28 -11.29 12.15
CA ASP A 321 7.03 -11.88 11.02
C ASP A 321 7.09 -11.02 9.75
N LEU A 322 7.02 -9.69 9.87
CA LEU A 322 7.03 -8.76 8.74
C LEU A 322 8.43 -8.18 8.43
N SER A 323 9.37 -8.26 9.37
CA SER A 323 10.75 -7.81 9.13
C SER A 323 11.40 -8.63 8.02
N HIS A 324 12.03 -7.97 7.05
CA HIS A 324 12.68 -8.66 5.93
C HIS A 324 13.83 -7.84 5.36
N ARG A 325 14.82 -8.57 4.82
CA ARG A 325 15.95 -7.97 4.13
C ARG A 325 15.53 -7.49 2.74
N VAL A 326 15.98 -6.29 2.36
CA VAL A 326 15.79 -5.72 1.02
C VAL A 326 17.10 -5.79 0.23
N ASP A 327 18.22 -5.37 0.87
CA ASP A 327 19.58 -5.48 0.35
C ASP A 327 20.59 -5.57 1.51
N GLN A 328 21.88 -5.31 1.24
CA GLN A 328 22.93 -5.36 2.29
C GLN A 328 22.78 -4.24 3.34
N GLY A 329 22.28 -3.09 2.94
CA GLY A 329 22.13 -1.89 3.78
C GLY A 329 20.75 -1.73 4.40
N ILE A 330 19.73 -2.44 3.91
CA ILE A 330 18.34 -2.22 4.27
C ILE A 330 17.71 -3.51 4.80
N GLU A 331 17.29 -3.46 6.05
CA GLU A 331 16.37 -4.41 6.66
C GLU A 331 15.07 -3.67 6.95
N ARG A 332 14.01 -4.05 6.27
CA ARG A 332 12.71 -3.40 6.34
C ARG A 332 11.83 -4.09 7.35
N ASP A 333 11.09 -3.31 8.13
CA ASP A 333 10.00 -3.81 8.97
C ASP A 333 8.71 -3.03 8.71
N VAL A 334 7.61 -3.54 9.24
CA VAL A 334 6.27 -2.95 9.11
C VAL A 334 5.63 -2.86 10.49
N VAL A 335 5.09 -1.70 10.81
CA VAL A 335 4.18 -1.51 11.92
C VAL A 335 2.85 -0.98 11.42
N VAL A 336 1.76 -1.48 12.01
CA VAL A 336 0.41 -0.99 11.72
C VAL A 336 -0.24 -0.56 13.02
N ALA A 337 -0.88 0.61 12.99
CA ALA A 337 -1.62 1.12 14.13
C ALA A 337 -2.97 1.68 13.68
N ARG A 338 -3.97 1.60 14.57
CA ARG A 338 -5.36 2.00 14.28
C ARG A 338 -5.79 3.16 15.17
N LYS A 339 -6.47 4.14 14.59
CA LYS A 339 -7.18 5.19 15.30
C LYS A 339 -8.46 4.63 15.92
N SER A 340 -8.77 5.01 17.14
CA SER A 340 -10.05 4.67 17.77
C SER A 340 -11.25 5.11 16.92
N SER A 341 -12.35 4.38 17.02
CA SER A 341 -13.61 4.65 16.30
C SER A 341 -14.34 5.82 16.90
#